data_204a16c1d52a75f1f821290eb09961a5
#
_entry.id   204a16c1d52a75f1f821290eb09961a5
#
_cell.length_a   1.000
_cell.length_b   1.000
_cell.length_c   1.000
_cell.angle_alpha   90.00
_cell.angle_beta   90.00
_cell.angle_gamma   90.00
#
_symmetry.space_group_name_H-M   'P 1'
#
loop_
_entity.id
_entity.type
_entity.pdbx_description
1 polymer ?
#
loop_
_entity_poly.entity_id
_entity_poly.type
_entity_poly.pdbx_seq_one_letter_code
_entity_poly.pdbx_strand_id
1 'polypeptide(L)'
;MSRRCGRLPEILMAFALAGGGIGAACANPAQDYMLFCMGCHGAQAEGVPGKVPPLAHSLGLFMRTAAGRNYLLRVPGAANSALSDAQLAAVLNWLAQQYNSEELGADVPMFTAAEVTAVRRGPLVSVLATRREVVRDLAATGAAPPATY
;
A
#
# COMPACT_ATOMS: atom_id res chain seq x y z
N MET A 1 15.60 44.99 70.83
CA MET A 1 16.35 44.04 70.01
C MET A 1 15.37 43.26 69.14
N SER A 2 15.21 43.68 67.89
CA SER A 2 14.18 43.14 66.96
C SER A 2 14.87 42.32 65.87
N ARG A 3 14.62 41.01 65.86
CA ARG A 3 15.17 40.10 64.84
C ARG A 3 14.19 40.06 63.65
N ARG A 4 14.59 40.61 62.53
CA ARG A 4 13.88 40.49 61.25
C ARG A 4 14.19 39.11 60.66
N CYS A 5 13.13 38.31 60.53
CA CYS A 5 13.13 37.05 59.81
C CYS A 5 13.09 37.33 58.29
N GLY A 6 14.17 37.00 57.61
CA GLY A 6 14.26 37.12 56.15
C GLY A 6 13.40 36.09 55.45
N ARG A 7 12.52 36.55 54.54
CA ARG A 7 11.76 35.68 53.64
C ARG A 7 12.65 35.28 52.47
N LEU A 8 12.83 33.98 52.31
CA LEU A 8 13.43 33.37 51.11
C LEU A 8 12.41 33.44 49.97
N PRO A 9 12.80 33.82 48.76
CA PRO A 9 11.90 33.72 47.59
C PRO A 9 11.79 32.27 47.15
N GLU A 10 10.53 31.78 47.10
CA GLU A 10 10.21 30.51 46.44
C GLU A 10 10.40 30.68 44.94
N ILE A 11 11.44 30.04 44.42
CA ILE A 11 11.68 29.89 42.98
C ILE A 11 10.72 28.81 42.46
N LEU A 12 9.59 29.22 41.95
CA LEU A 12 8.70 28.32 41.16
C LEU A 12 9.39 27.97 39.87
N MET A 13 9.97 26.78 39.83
CA MET A 13 10.56 26.18 38.65
C MET A 13 9.42 25.66 37.76
N ALA A 14 8.95 26.50 36.82
CA ALA A 14 7.97 26.11 35.80
C ALA A 14 8.63 25.12 34.83
N PHE A 15 8.34 23.84 35.02
CA PHE A 15 8.70 22.79 34.06
C PHE A 15 7.75 22.94 32.84
N ALA A 16 8.24 23.61 31.80
CA ALA A 16 7.57 23.63 30.50
C ALA A 16 7.71 22.22 29.90
N LEU A 17 6.63 21.43 29.99
CA LEU A 17 6.50 20.22 29.19
C LEU A 17 6.46 20.66 27.71
N ALA A 18 7.61 20.62 27.05
CA ALA A 18 7.67 20.69 25.59
C ALA A 18 6.92 19.47 25.06
N GLY A 19 5.67 19.66 24.66
CA GLY A 19 4.87 18.67 23.98
C GLY A 19 5.55 18.34 22.65
N GLY A 20 6.38 17.28 22.68
CA GLY A 20 6.92 16.69 21.46
C GLY A 20 5.75 16.22 20.61
N GLY A 21 5.43 16.97 19.54
CA GLY A 21 4.47 16.52 18.53
C GLY A 21 4.97 15.18 18.01
N ILE A 22 4.21 14.10 18.27
CA ILE A 22 4.41 12.82 17.62
C ILE A 22 4.08 13.08 16.16
N GLY A 23 5.12 13.39 15.37
CA GLY A 23 4.99 13.49 13.93
C GLY A 23 4.39 12.17 13.44
N ALA A 24 3.22 12.23 12.80
CA ALA A 24 2.67 11.06 12.14
C ALA A 24 3.76 10.51 11.23
N ALA A 25 4.26 9.32 11.52
CA ALA A 25 5.20 8.63 10.66
C ALA A 25 4.50 8.45 9.31
N CYS A 26 4.87 9.24 8.31
CA CYS A 26 4.38 9.05 6.96
C CYS A 26 4.84 7.65 6.53
N ALA A 27 3.90 6.76 6.33
CA ALA A 27 4.18 5.44 5.77
C ALA A 27 4.95 5.65 4.45
N ASN A 28 6.16 5.08 4.34
CA ASN A 28 6.93 5.12 3.12
C ASN A 28 6.55 3.90 2.28
N PRO A 29 5.80 4.03 1.20
CA PRO A 29 5.31 2.90 0.43
C PRO A 29 6.43 2.03 -0.15
N ALA A 30 7.60 2.58 -0.45
CA ALA A 30 8.75 1.81 -0.89
C ALA A 30 9.29 0.92 0.25
N GLN A 31 9.32 1.40 1.49
CA GLN A 31 9.71 0.59 2.64
C GLN A 31 8.66 -0.49 2.92
N ASP A 32 7.39 -0.16 2.86
CA ASP A 32 6.30 -1.12 3.02
C ASP A 32 6.36 -2.21 1.94
N TYR A 33 6.68 -1.85 0.69
CA TYR A 33 6.94 -2.83 -0.37
C TYR A 33 8.10 -3.77 -0.01
N MET A 34 9.23 -3.23 0.42
CA MET A 34 10.40 -4.05 0.81
C MET A 34 10.08 -5.03 1.93
N LEU A 35 9.30 -4.60 2.92
CA LEU A 35 8.98 -5.42 4.09
C LEU A 35 7.92 -6.49 3.82
N PHE A 36 6.92 -6.20 2.99
CA PHE A 36 5.72 -7.04 2.88
C PHE A 36 5.51 -7.69 1.51
N CYS A 37 6.21 -7.26 0.47
CA CYS A 37 5.96 -7.69 -0.91
C CYS A 37 7.21 -8.22 -1.62
N MET A 38 8.37 -7.57 -1.43
CA MET A 38 9.60 -7.82 -2.17
C MET A 38 10.10 -9.26 -2.02
N GLY A 39 9.89 -9.90 -0.86
CA GLY A 39 10.33 -11.28 -0.62
C GLY A 39 9.77 -12.30 -1.61
N CYS A 40 8.59 -12.03 -2.18
CA CYS A 40 7.98 -12.87 -3.21
C CYS A 40 8.07 -12.25 -4.61
N HIS A 41 7.88 -10.91 -4.70
CA HIS A 41 7.77 -10.22 -5.99
C HIS A 41 9.10 -9.68 -6.54
N GLY A 42 10.20 -9.80 -5.80
CA GLY A 42 11.52 -9.31 -6.23
C GLY A 42 11.73 -7.82 -6.02
N ALA A 43 12.98 -7.36 -6.11
CA ALA A 43 13.36 -5.98 -5.84
C ALA A 43 12.85 -4.99 -6.90
N GLN A 44 12.64 -5.46 -8.13
CA GLN A 44 12.12 -4.69 -9.26
C GLN A 44 10.65 -5.06 -9.58
N ALA A 45 9.98 -5.71 -8.64
CA ALA A 45 8.62 -6.21 -8.82
C ALA A 45 8.47 -7.20 -10.01
N GLU A 46 9.56 -7.88 -10.37
CA GLU A 46 9.68 -8.78 -11.50
C GLU A 46 9.01 -10.14 -11.29
N GLY A 47 8.71 -10.50 -10.05
CA GLY A 47 8.13 -11.79 -9.69
C GLY A 47 9.12 -12.97 -9.84
N VAL A 48 8.56 -14.19 -9.88
CA VAL A 48 9.33 -15.44 -10.11
C VAL A 48 8.64 -16.22 -11.22
N PRO A 49 9.28 -16.46 -12.36
CA PRO A 49 8.68 -17.20 -13.49
C PRO A 49 8.09 -18.53 -13.05
N GLY A 50 6.84 -18.78 -13.43
CA GLY A 50 6.10 -20.00 -13.10
C GLY A 50 5.60 -20.10 -11.66
N LYS A 51 5.88 -19.13 -10.79
CA LYS A 51 5.52 -19.18 -9.35
C LYS A 51 4.81 -17.93 -8.83
N VAL A 52 5.40 -16.76 -9.09
CA VAL A 52 4.89 -15.48 -8.58
C VAL A 52 4.76 -14.49 -9.75
N PRO A 53 3.57 -13.94 -9.99
CA PRO A 53 3.39 -13.02 -11.10
C PRO A 53 4.21 -11.73 -10.91
N PRO A 54 4.74 -11.14 -12.01
CA PRO A 54 5.31 -9.81 -11.95
C PRO A 54 4.23 -8.79 -11.58
N LEU A 55 4.61 -7.78 -10.81
CA LEU A 55 3.81 -6.59 -10.58
C LEU A 55 4.23 -5.48 -11.55
N ALA A 56 5.54 -5.41 -11.87
CA ALA A 56 6.05 -4.53 -12.91
C ALA A 56 5.40 -4.85 -14.26
N HIS A 57 5.04 -3.83 -15.02
CA HIS A 57 4.42 -3.93 -16.35
C HIS A 57 3.13 -4.77 -16.40
N SER A 58 2.53 -5.01 -15.26
CA SER A 58 1.33 -5.86 -15.13
C SER A 58 0.25 -5.24 -14.25
N LEU A 59 0.61 -4.74 -13.07
CA LEU A 59 -0.34 -4.20 -12.11
C LEU A 59 -1.18 -3.06 -12.70
N GLY A 60 -0.56 -2.16 -13.47
CA GLY A 60 -1.24 -1.05 -14.13
C GLY A 60 -2.35 -1.48 -15.07
N LEU A 61 -2.17 -2.60 -15.79
CA LEU A 61 -3.21 -3.15 -16.67
C LEU A 61 -4.44 -3.61 -15.87
N PHE A 62 -4.23 -4.30 -14.75
CA PHE A 62 -5.33 -4.73 -13.87
C PHE A 62 -6.08 -3.52 -13.27
N MET A 63 -5.40 -2.43 -12.99
CA MET A 63 -6.03 -1.22 -12.44
C MET A 63 -7.04 -0.57 -13.39
N ARG A 64 -6.98 -0.85 -14.70
CA ARG A 64 -7.87 -0.26 -15.71
C ARG A 64 -9.31 -0.74 -15.62
N THR A 65 -9.60 -1.84 -14.93
CA THR A 65 -10.95 -2.41 -14.84
C THR A 65 -11.37 -2.64 -13.39
N ALA A 66 -12.67 -2.55 -13.13
CA ALA A 66 -13.22 -2.84 -11.81
C ALA A 66 -12.91 -4.28 -11.35
N ALA A 67 -12.97 -5.25 -12.28
CA ALA A 67 -12.65 -6.65 -12.00
C ALA A 67 -11.18 -6.84 -11.65
N GLY A 68 -10.28 -6.17 -12.39
CA GLY A 68 -8.84 -6.20 -12.12
C GLY A 68 -8.48 -5.55 -10.78
N ARG A 69 -9.03 -4.38 -10.47
CA ARG A 69 -8.86 -3.71 -9.18
C ARG A 69 -9.33 -4.61 -8.03
N ASN A 70 -10.52 -5.18 -8.17
CA ASN A 70 -11.08 -6.12 -7.20
C ASN A 70 -10.16 -7.33 -6.99
N TYR A 71 -9.63 -7.92 -8.06
CA TYR A 71 -8.68 -9.02 -8.01
C TYR A 71 -7.42 -8.64 -7.23
N LEU A 72 -6.77 -7.52 -7.57
CA LEU A 72 -5.53 -7.05 -6.92
C LEU A 72 -5.68 -6.90 -5.40
N LEU A 73 -6.82 -6.40 -4.93
CA LEU A 73 -7.07 -6.19 -3.51
C LEU A 73 -7.38 -7.48 -2.74
N ARG A 74 -7.80 -8.54 -3.43
CA ARG A 74 -8.28 -9.80 -2.83
C ARG A 74 -7.31 -10.97 -2.95
N VAL A 75 -6.23 -10.83 -3.74
CA VAL A 75 -5.19 -11.88 -3.77
C VAL A 75 -4.57 -12.06 -2.38
N PRO A 76 -4.26 -13.30 -1.96
CA PRO A 76 -3.84 -13.59 -0.59
C PRO A 76 -2.67 -12.71 -0.10
N GLY A 77 -1.69 -12.42 -0.95
CA GLY A 77 -0.56 -11.55 -0.60
C GLY A 77 -0.98 -10.13 -0.20
N ALA A 78 -1.94 -9.54 -0.90
CA ALA A 78 -2.48 -8.22 -0.58
C ALA A 78 -3.50 -8.30 0.57
N ALA A 79 -4.48 -9.21 0.45
CA ALA A 79 -5.57 -9.33 1.41
C ALA A 79 -5.10 -9.64 2.83
N ASN A 80 -4.07 -10.48 2.99
CA ASN A 80 -3.57 -10.94 4.28
C ASN A 80 -2.30 -10.22 4.75
N SER A 81 -1.79 -9.22 4.01
CA SER A 81 -0.65 -8.43 4.47
C SER A 81 -0.98 -7.70 5.79
N ALA A 82 0.04 -7.46 6.61
CA ALA A 82 -0.12 -6.73 7.87
C ALA A 82 -0.30 -5.20 7.67
N LEU A 83 -0.24 -4.72 6.43
CA LEU A 83 -0.46 -3.32 6.10
C LEU A 83 -1.90 -2.89 6.44
N SER A 84 -2.07 -1.69 6.97
CA SER A 84 -3.38 -1.04 7.02
C SER A 84 -3.93 -0.82 5.61
N ASP A 85 -5.23 -0.59 5.48
CA ASP A 85 -5.86 -0.36 4.18
C ASP A 85 -5.28 0.89 3.48
N ALA A 86 -4.93 1.92 4.25
CA ALA A 86 -4.27 3.11 3.72
C ALA A 86 -2.84 2.82 3.22
N GLN A 87 -2.07 2.02 3.96
CA GLN A 87 -0.73 1.60 3.55
C GLN A 87 -0.78 0.70 2.32
N LEU A 88 -1.71 -0.26 2.25
CA LEU A 88 -1.87 -1.11 1.08
C LEU A 88 -2.22 -0.28 -0.16
N ALA A 89 -3.14 0.68 -0.06
CA ALA A 89 -3.44 1.61 -1.14
C ALA A 89 -2.19 2.38 -1.58
N ALA A 90 -1.41 2.90 -0.63
CA ALA A 90 -0.17 3.64 -0.91
C ALA A 90 0.87 2.78 -1.62
N VAL A 91 1.08 1.53 -1.20
CA VAL A 91 2.02 0.59 -1.85
C VAL A 91 1.59 0.26 -3.27
N LEU A 92 0.31 -0.05 -3.50
CA LEU A 92 -0.19 -0.36 -4.84
C LEU A 92 -0.08 0.86 -5.78
N ASN A 93 -0.37 2.06 -5.28
CA ASN A 93 -0.22 3.29 -6.04
C ASN A 93 1.25 3.60 -6.35
N TRP A 94 2.14 3.40 -5.40
CA TRP A 94 3.57 3.54 -5.63
C TRP A 94 4.08 2.56 -6.69
N LEU A 95 3.68 1.28 -6.64
CA LEU A 95 3.99 0.29 -7.67
C LEU A 95 3.46 0.67 -9.05
N ALA A 96 2.24 1.24 -9.09
CA ALA A 96 1.65 1.71 -10.33
C ALA A 96 2.47 2.85 -10.96
N GLN A 97 2.92 3.79 -10.17
CA GLN A 97 3.72 4.93 -10.63
C GLN A 97 5.17 4.54 -10.95
N GLN A 98 5.78 3.66 -10.14
CA GLN A 98 7.19 3.32 -10.24
C GLN A 98 7.48 2.34 -11.37
N TYR A 99 6.59 1.36 -11.59
CA TYR A 99 6.86 0.23 -12.48
C TYR A 99 5.78 -0.01 -13.54
N ASN A 100 4.77 0.83 -13.63
CA ASN A 100 3.63 0.64 -14.52
C ASN A 100 3.13 1.96 -15.15
N SER A 101 3.99 2.96 -15.27
CA SER A 101 3.59 4.27 -15.79
C SER A 101 3.07 4.21 -17.23
N GLU A 102 3.57 3.28 -18.03
CA GLU A 102 3.15 3.07 -19.42
C GLU A 102 1.84 2.27 -19.52
N GLU A 103 1.64 1.32 -18.60
CA GLU A 103 0.46 0.46 -18.53
C GLU A 103 -0.72 1.13 -17.82
N LEU A 104 -0.43 2.08 -16.95
CA LEU A 104 -1.45 2.84 -16.21
C LEU A 104 -2.04 3.91 -17.11
N GLY A 105 -3.23 3.71 -17.61
CA GLY A 105 -3.91 4.75 -18.42
C GLY A 105 -4.06 6.07 -17.66
N ALA A 106 -4.04 7.20 -18.38
CA ALA A 106 -4.06 8.55 -17.81
C ALA A 106 -5.26 8.82 -16.87
N ASP A 107 -6.40 8.17 -17.15
CA ASP A 107 -7.65 8.37 -16.41
C ASP A 107 -7.90 7.30 -15.33
N VAL A 108 -6.91 6.42 -15.05
CA VAL A 108 -7.08 5.36 -14.05
C VAL A 108 -6.93 5.95 -12.65
N PRO A 109 -7.97 5.89 -11.82
CA PRO A 109 -7.90 6.43 -10.48
C PRO A 109 -6.95 5.62 -9.60
N MET A 110 -6.22 6.29 -8.73
CA MET A 110 -5.40 5.64 -7.70
C MET A 110 -6.29 4.93 -6.68
N PHE A 111 -5.79 3.90 -6.02
CA PHE A 111 -6.49 3.23 -4.93
C PHE A 111 -6.67 4.18 -3.74
N THR A 112 -7.82 4.09 -3.09
CA THR A 112 -8.10 4.76 -1.83
C THR A 112 -8.20 3.76 -0.68
N ALA A 113 -7.95 4.21 0.55
CA ALA A 113 -8.16 3.38 1.73
C ALA A 113 -9.60 2.86 1.82
N ALA A 114 -10.58 3.69 1.44
CA ALA A 114 -11.99 3.30 1.44
C ALA A 114 -12.29 2.16 0.46
N GLU A 115 -11.71 2.20 -0.74
CA GLU A 115 -11.83 1.11 -1.72
C GLU A 115 -11.20 -0.17 -1.19
N VAL A 116 -10.01 -0.09 -0.62
CA VAL A 116 -9.33 -1.25 -0.02
C VAL A 116 -10.19 -1.85 1.09
N THR A 117 -10.70 -1.02 2.01
CA THR A 117 -11.59 -1.48 3.10
C THR A 117 -12.80 -2.23 2.58
N ALA A 118 -13.44 -1.71 1.54
CA ALA A 118 -14.67 -2.29 0.99
C ALA A 118 -14.44 -3.66 0.32
N VAL A 119 -13.25 -3.92 -0.23
CA VAL A 119 -12.99 -5.06 -1.12
C VAL A 119 -12.08 -6.12 -0.50
N ARG A 120 -11.06 -5.71 0.25
CA ARG A 120 -9.93 -6.53 0.68
C ARG A 120 -10.33 -7.83 1.40
N ARG A 121 -11.39 -7.80 2.21
CA ARG A 121 -11.81 -8.94 3.03
C ARG A 121 -12.71 -9.93 2.31
N GLY A 122 -13.09 -9.65 1.08
CA GLY A 122 -13.89 -10.57 0.28
C GLY A 122 -13.03 -11.76 -0.18
N PRO A 123 -13.39 -13.02 0.11
CA PRO A 123 -12.59 -14.16 -0.31
C PRO A 123 -12.63 -14.36 -1.82
N LEU A 124 -11.50 -14.83 -2.40
CA LEU A 124 -11.47 -15.39 -3.74
C LEU A 124 -11.63 -16.91 -3.62
N VAL A 125 -12.61 -17.45 -4.33
CA VAL A 125 -12.83 -18.92 -4.35
C VAL A 125 -11.65 -19.63 -5.02
N SER A 126 -11.14 -19.04 -6.10
CA SER A 126 -9.95 -19.51 -6.80
C SER A 126 -9.17 -18.34 -7.40
N VAL A 127 -7.97 -18.11 -6.90
CA VAL A 127 -7.08 -17.06 -7.39
C VAL A 127 -6.76 -17.24 -8.86
N LEU A 128 -6.44 -18.49 -9.27
CA LEU A 128 -6.07 -18.79 -10.67
C LEU A 128 -7.26 -18.64 -11.63
N ALA A 129 -8.46 -19.13 -11.24
CA ALA A 129 -9.64 -18.97 -12.09
C ALA A 129 -9.99 -17.49 -12.26
N THR A 130 -10.06 -16.74 -11.17
CA THR A 130 -10.34 -15.31 -11.22
C THR A 130 -9.30 -14.55 -12.05
N ARG A 131 -8.00 -14.89 -11.90
CA ARG A 131 -6.96 -14.29 -12.72
C ARG A 131 -7.20 -14.55 -14.21
N ARG A 132 -7.49 -15.79 -14.61
CA ARG A 132 -7.74 -16.14 -16.01
C ARG A 132 -8.91 -15.36 -16.61
N GLU A 133 -9.99 -15.18 -15.84
CA GLU A 133 -11.15 -14.40 -16.26
C GLU A 133 -10.77 -12.93 -16.46
N VAL A 134 -10.10 -12.31 -15.49
CA VAL A 134 -9.67 -10.91 -15.59
C VAL A 134 -8.71 -10.70 -16.75
N VAL A 135 -7.73 -11.60 -16.94
CA VAL A 135 -6.77 -11.50 -18.06
C VAL A 135 -7.45 -11.65 -19.41
N ARG A 136 -8.39 -12.58 -19.54
CA ARG A 136 -9.21 -12.73 -20.76
C ARG A 136 -10.00 -11.46 -21.07
N ASP A 137 -10.61 -10.86 -20.05
CA ASP A 137 -11.42 -9.65 -20.20
C ASP A 137 -10.53 -8.43 -20.57
N LEU A 138 -9.33 -8.34 -19.97
CA LEU A 138 -8.32 -7.35 -20.35
C LEU A 138 -7.82 -7.56 -21.79
N ALA A 139 -7.63 -8.80 -22.23
CA ALA A 139 -7.21 -9.13 -23.59
C ALA A 139 -8.22 -8.62 -24.63
N ALA A 140 -9.52 -8.67 -24.32
CA ALA A 140 -10.56 -8.13 -25.17
C ALA A 140 -10.47 -6.59 -25.34
N THR A 141 -9.77 -5.89 -24.45
CA THR A 141 -9.49 -4.44 -24.55
C THR A 141 -8.17 -4.11 -25.23
N GLY A 142 -7.43 -5.11 -25.70
CA GLY A 142 -6.11 -4.94 -26.34
C GLY A 142 -4.95 -4.72 -25.38
N ALA A 143 -5.15 -4.92 -24.07
CA ALA A 143 -4.17 -4.62 -23.02
C ALA A 143 -4.06 -5.74 -21.99
N ALA A 144 -3.64 -6.95 -22.41
CA ALA A 144 -3.52 -8.07 -21.49
C ALA A 144 -2.13 -8.22 -20.90
N PRO A 145 -1.99 -8.42 -19.57
CA PRO A 145 -0.77 -8.93 -18.98
C PRO A 145 -0.54 -10.37 -19.45
N PRO A 146 0.70 -10.90 -19.33
CA PRO A 146 0.96 -12.30 -19.65
C PRO A 146 -0.02 -13.23 -18.93
N ALA A 147 -0.61 -14.18 -19.65
CA ALA A 147 -1.58 -15.11 -19.08
C ALA A 147 -0.93 -16.08 -18.09
N THR A 148 0.34 -16.38 -18.34
CA THR A 148 1.20 -17.23 -17.51
C THR A 148 2.35 -16.42 -16.93
N TYR A 149 2.78 -16.77 -15.74
CA TYR A 149 3.93 -16.18 -15.04
C TYR A 149 4.84 -17.30 -14.53
#